data_f1d4877c5279b9fea002ae8f43129f73
#
_entry.id   f1d4877c5279b9fea002ae8f43129f73
#
_cell.length_a   1.000
_cell.length_b   1.000
_cell.length_c   1.000
_cell.angle_alpha   90.00
_cell.angle_beta   90.00
_cell.angle_gamma   90.00
#
_symmetry.space_group_name_H-M   'P 1'
#
loop_
_entity.id
_entity.type
_entity.pdbx_description
1 polymer ?
#
loop_
_entity_poly.entity_id
_entity_poly.type
_entity_poly.pdbx_seq_one_letter_code
_entity_poly.pdbx_strand_id
1 'polypeptide(L)'
;CLSLVIYSGTYYTESLPMQKIKKWLRSIGPGFITGASDDDPSGIATYSQTGAAFGYTQLWTALFSLPFMLVVQEMCGRIGMVTGYGLSGVIRRHYSKKILYFAIFLLLFANTINIGANLGAMASALQLLIPLPFTMLLIGMTVVTLLLEVFVSYQTYTKYLKYLALTLVSYVVVVFVIGQDWSVVAYHTFVPHIVWSKQYLLNIVAILGTTISPYLFFWQANQEAEEEVAEHKIWAMGFGKPKVTNRDVRRMRVDTLIGMVFSNMIMFFIMVSTASTLNASGI
;
A
#
# COMPACT_ATOMS: atom_id res chain seq x y z
N CYS A 1 58.62 -24.58 -12.15
CA CYS A 1 58.74 -23.11 -12.17
C CYS A 1 57.52 -22.49 -11.50
N LEU A 2 57.78 -21.89 -10.32
CA LEU A 2 56.80 -21.11 -9.56
C LEU A 2 56.45 -19.83 -10.32
N SER A 3 55.18 -19.49 -10.43
CA SER A 3 54.75 -18.12 -10.61
C SER A 3 53.63 -17.81 -9.61
N LEU A 4 54.02 -17.13 -8.54
CA LEU A 4 53.18 -16.49 -7.55
C LEU A 4 52.37 -15.38 -8.26
N VAL A 5 51.06 -15.52 -8.36
CA VAL A 5 50.13 -14.42 -8.66
C VAL A 5 49.61 -13.89 -7.34
N ILE A 6 50.12 -12.72 -6.95
CA ILE A 6 49.64 -11.94 -5.80
C ILE A 6 48.30 -11.33 -6.22
N TYR A 7 47.21 -11.86 -5.72
CA TYR A 7 45.88 -11.23 -5.79
C TYR A 7 45.75 -10.29 -4.58
N SER A 8 45.91 -9.00 -4.81
CA SER A 8 45.58 -7.97 -3.82
C SER A 8 44.05 -7.83 -3.78
N GLY A 9 43.40 -8.67 -2.98
CA GLY A 9 41.99 -8.57 -2.68
C GLY A 9 41.72 -7.45 -1.68
N THR A 10 41.29 -6.30 -2.17
CA THR A 10 40.71 -5.26 -1.32
C THR A 10 39.33 -5.77 -0.87
N TYR A 11 39.27 -6.39 0.31
CA TYR A 11 38.01 -6.73 0.94
C TYR A 11 37.35 -5.43 1.41
N TYR A 12 36.39 -4.91 0.63
CA TYR A 12 35.38 -3.98 1.14
C TYR A 12 34.51 -4.74 2.13
N THR A 13 34.82 -4.63 3.41
CA THR A 13 33.95 -5.06 4.49
C THR A 13 32.74 -4.09 4.52
N GLU A 14 31.69 -4.39 3.76
CA GLU A 14 30.40 -3.74 3.99
C GLU A 14 30.04 -3.97 5.47
N SER A 15 29.75 -2.90 6.19
CA SER A 15 29.42 -2.97 7.62
C SER A 15 28.26 -3.93 7.86
N LEU A 16 28.35 -4.76 8.89
CA LEU A 16 27.36 -5.77 9.29
C LEU A 16 25.90 -5.27 9.30
N PRO A 17 25.59 -4.01 9.68
CA PRO A 17 24.22 -3.48 9.59
C PRO A 17 23.73 -3.34 8.14
N MET A 18 24.58 -2.90 7.19
CA MET A 18 24.19 -2.73 5.78
C MET A 18 23.89 -4.07 5.09
N GLN A 19 24.61 -5.14 5.41
CA GLN A 19 24.32 -6.48 4.88
C GLN A 19 22.99 -7.04 5.41
N LYS A 20 22.67 -6.79 6.69
CA LYS A 20 21.39 -7.17 7.29
C LYS A 20 20.23 -6.39 6.65
N ILE A 21 20.39 -5.10 6.43
CA ILE A 21 19.38 -4.26 5.76
C ILE A 21 19.17 -4.70 4.31
N LYS A 22 20.26 -4.95 3.54
CA LYS A 22 20.16 -5.47 2.16
C LYS A 22 19.47 -6.84 2.12
N LYS A 23 19.75 -7.74 3.09
CA LYS A 23 19.12 -9.04 3.18
C LYS A 23 17.64 -8.93 3.53
N TRP A 24 17.29 -8.01 4.43
CA TRP A 24 15.92 -7.72 4.80
C TRP A 24 15.12 -7.13 3.63
N LEU A 25 15.69 -6.13 2.93
CA LEU A 25 15.05 -5.54 1.73
C LEU A 25 14.86 -6.55 0.59
N ARG A 26 15.74 -7.55 0.47
CA ARG A 26 15.58 -8.65 -0.51
C ARG A 26 14.52 -9.67 -0.11
N SER A 27 14.18 -9.76 1.18
CA SER A 27 13.15 -10.68 1.68
C SER A 27 11.74 -10.07 1.67
N ILE A 28 11.61 -8.79 1.30
CA ILE A 28 10.34 -8.10 1.14
C ILE A 28 9.61 -8.69 -0.08
N GLY A 29 8.48 -9.27 0.15
CA GLY A 29 7.64 -9.95 -0.84
C GLY A 29 6.46 -9.10 -1.32
N PRO A 30 5.53 -9.72 -2.06
CA PRO A 30 4.36 -9.07 -2.62
C PRO A 30 3.47 -8.35 -1.60
N GLY A 31 3.33 -8.91 -0.40
CA GLY A 31 2.49 -8.35 0.65
C GLY A 31 2.94 -6.99 1.16
N PHE A 32 4.27 -6.79 1.33
CA PHE A 32 4.79 -5.47 1.69
C PHE A 32 4.62 -4.45 0.55
N ILE A 33 4.83 -4.87 -0.70
CA ILE A 33 4.65 -4.00 -1.87
C ILE A 33 3.20 -3.56 -1.96
N THR A 34 2.26 -4.50 -1.76
CA THR A 34 0.83 -4.22 -1.73
C THR A 34 0.48 -3.25 -0.60
N GLY A 35 1.00 -3.47 0.61
CA GLY A 35 0.80 -2.56 1.73
C GLY A 35 1.37 -1.15 1.50
N ALA A 36 2.58 -1.05 0.94
CA ALA A 36 3.16 0.24 0.62
C ALA A 36 2.43 0.99 -0.51
N SER A 37 1.70 0.27 -1.35
CA SER A 37 0.88 0.84 -2.44
C SER A 37 -0.52 1.22 -1.99
N ASP A 38 -0.94 0.82 -0.81
CA ASP A 38 -2.20 1.21 -0.18
C ASP A 38 -2.21 2.71 0.20
N ASP A 39 -1.03 3.24 0.57
CA ASP A 39 -0.85 4.66 0.84
C ASP A 39 -0.63 5.46 -0.45
N ASP A 40 -1.60 5.36 -1.36
CA ASP A 40 -1.62 6.12 -2.61
C ASP A 40 -1.98 7.61 -2.38
N PRO A 41 -1.81 8.50 -3.36
CA PRO A 41 -2.13 9.92 -3.20
C PRO A 41 -3.57 10.20 -2.75
N SER A 42 -4.54 9.38 -3.15
CA SER A 42 -5.93 9.52 -2.73
C SER A 42 -6.15 9.10 -1.27
N GLY A 43 -5.46 8.05 -0.83
CA GLY A 43 -5.42 7.61 0.57
C GLY A 43 -4.81 8.67 1.47
N ILE A 44 -3.61 9.18 1.11
CA ILE A 44 -2.94 10.26 1.83
C ILE A 44 -3.84 11.50 1.95
N ALA A 45 -4.53 11.89 0.87
CA ALA A 45 -5.46 13.01 0.88
C ALA A 45 -6.65 12.76 1.82
N THR A 46 -7.23 11.56 1.80
CA THR A 46 -8.34 11.15 2.67
C THR A 46 -7.93 11.19 4.14
N TYR A 47 -6.77 10.63 4.49
CA TYR A 47 -6.27 10.63 5.87
C TYR A 47 -5.91 12.03 6.35
N SER A 48 -5.32 12.84 5.48
CA SER A 48 -5.02 14.25 5.78
C SER A 48 -6.29 15.07 6.03
N GLN A 49 -7.30 14.89 5.17
CA GLN A 49 -8.60 15.54 5.34
C GLN A 49 -9.31 15.07 6.62
N THR A 50 -9.18 13.78 6.96
CA THR A 50 -9.74 13.24 8.19
C THR A 50 -9.17 13.94 9.41
N GLY A 51 -7.85 14.02 9.53
CA GLY A 51 -7.20 14.69 10.65
C GLY A 51 -7.52 16.19 10.69
N ALA A 52 -7.54 16.87 9.55
CA ALA A 52 -7.87 18.29 9.45
C ALA A 52 -9.32 18.59 9.86
N ALA A 53 -10.29 17.82 9.34
CA ALA A 53 -11.71 18.10 9.57
C ALA A 53 -12.25 17.59 10.91
N PHE A 54 -11.75 16.47 11.41
CA PHE A 54 -12.30 15.78 12.59
C PHE A 54 -11.32 15.67 13.76
N GLY A 55 -10.10 16.22 13.63
CA GLY A 55 -9.07 16.11 14.66
C GLY A 55 -8.77 14.64 14.98
N TYR A 56 -8.65 14.33 16.26
CA TYR A 56 -8.34 12.98 16.73
C TYR A 56 -9.56 12.04 16.79
N THR A 57 -10.79 12.53 16.58
CA THR A 57 -12.01 11.74 16.85
C THR A 57 -12.18 10.49 16.00
N GLN A 58 -11.48 10.38 14.86
CA GLN A 58 -11.50 9.22 13.98
C GLN A 58 -10.21 8.36 14.01
N LEU A 59 -9.25 8.63 14.91
CA LEU A 59 -8.01 7.85 15.03
C LEU A 59 -8.25 6.35 15.32
N TRP A 60 -9.33 6.04 16.03
CA TRP A 60 -9.72 4.66 16.31
C TRP A 60 -9.90 3.82 15.05
N THR A 61 -10.24 4.45 13.91
CA THR A 61 -10.44 3.73 12.64
C THR A 61 -9.16 3.05 12.17
N ALA A 62 -7.99 3.63 12.41
CA ALA A 62 -6.71 3.01 12.07
C ALA A 62 -6.50 1.70 12.84
N LEU A 63 -6.79 1.67 14.13
CA LEU A 63 -6.64 0.46 14.94
C LEU A 63 -7.67 -0.62 14.57
N PHE A 64 -8.92 -0.22 14.37
CA PHE A 64 -10.02 -1.16 14.17
C PHE A 64 -10.15 -1.65 12.72
N SER A 65 -9.66 -0.92 11.72
CA SER A 65 -9.60 -1.40 10.32
C SER A 65 -8.52 -2.45 10.08
N LEU A 66 -7.41 -2.39 10.82
CA LEU A 66 -6.24 -3.27 10.64
C LEU A 66 -6.58 -4.77 10.63
N PRO A 67 -7.33 -5.34 11.60
CA PRO A 67 -7.64 -6.77 11.60
C PRO A 67 -8.48 -7.18 10.40
N PHE A 68 -9.43 -6.35 9.95
CA PHE A 68 -10.24 -6.63 8.76
C PHE A 68 -9.40 -6.62 7.49
N MET A 69 -8.56 -5.60 7.33
CA MET A 69 -7.62 -5.46 6.23
C MET A 69 -6.68 -6.69 6.16
N LEU A 70 -6.09 -7.08 7.27
CA LEU A 70 -5.21 -8.25 7.36
C LEU A 70 -5.89 -9.54 6.96
N VAL A 71 -7.09 -9.80 7.48
CA VAL A 71 -7.83 -11.04 7.21
C VAL A 71 -8.20 -11.13 5.73
N VAL A 72 -8.75 -10.06 5.16
CA VAL A 72 -9.16 -10.06 3.75
C VAL A 72 -7.95 -10.19 2.83
N GLN A 73 -6.87 -9.47 3.11
CA GLN A 73 -5.66 -9.50 2.31
C GLN A 73 -4.98 -10.87 2.36
N GLU A 74 -4.87 -11.49 3.56
CA GLU A 74 -4.34 -12.85 3.71
C GLU A 74 -5.19 -13.88 2.97
N MET A 75 -6.51 -13.76 3.03
CA MET A 75 -7.41 -14.67 2.30
C MET A 75 -7.19 -14.59 0.79
N CYS A 76 -7.07 -13.38 0.26
CA CYS A 76 -6.84 -13.15 -1.17
C CYS A 76 -5.45 -13.65 -1.62
N GLY A 77 -4.40 -13.38 -0.85
CA GLY A 77 -3.07 -13.90 -1.10
C GLY A 77 -3.03 -15.42 -1.08
N ARG A 78 -3.69 -16.04 -0.09
CA ARG A 78 -3.79 -17.50 -0.01
C ARG A 78 -4.53 -18.11 -1.19
N ILE A 79 -5.61 -17.46 -1.67
CA ILE A 79 -6.32 -17.90 -2.88
C ILE A 79 -5.39 -17.86 -4.08
N GLY A 80 -4.67 -16.76 -4.30
CA GLY A 80 -3.71 -16.61 -5.39
C GLY A 80 -2.63 -17.70 -5.37
N MET A 81 -1.97 -17.84 -4.24
CA MET A 81 -0.90 -18.82 -4.02
C MET A 81 -1.35 -20.27 -4.24
N VAL A 82 -2.47 -20.68 -3.62
CA VAL A 82 -2.92 -22.09 -3.66
C VAL A 82 -3.52 -22.46 -5.01
N THR A 83 -4.18 -21.53 -5.67
CA THR A 83 -4.86 -21.81 -6.95
C THR A 83 -3.99 -21.57 -8.17
N GLY A 84 -2.96 -20.72 -8.05
CA GLY A 84 -2.19 -20.21 -9.18
C GLY A 84 -3.01 -19.29 -10.09
N TYR A 85 -4.15 -18.76 -9.60
CA TYR A 85 -5.04 -17.85 -10.34
C TYR A 85 -5.24 -16.56 -9.53
N GLY A 86 -5.38 -15.44 -10.24
CA GLY A 86 -5.94 -14.25 -9.61
C GLY A 86 -7.42 -14.44 -9.25
N LEU A 87 -7.97 -13.56 -8.41
CA LEU A 87 -9.36 -13.65 -7.93
C LEU A 87 -10.38 -13.75 -9.07
N SER A 88 -10.21 -12.99 -10.16
CA SER A 88 -11.09 -13.05 -11.33
C SER A 88 -11.11 -14.45 -11.97
N GLY A 89 -9.95 -15.12 -12.02
CA GLY A 89 -9.84 -16.49 -12.53
C GLY A 89 -10.56 -17.50 -11.66
N VAL A 90 -10.50 -17.33 -10.33
CA VAL A 90 -11.21 -18.18 -9.36
C VAL A 90 -12.72 -17.94 -9.43
N ILE A 91 -13.16 -16.67 -9.48
CA ILE A 91 -14.58 -16.33 -9.63
C ILE A 91 -15.13 -16.93 -10.93
N ARG A 92 -14.39 -16.83 -12.04
CA ARG A 92 -14.80 -17.41 -13.34
C ARG A 92 -15.03 -18.92 -13.29
N ARG A 93 -14.28 -19.64 -12.43
CA ARG A 93 -14.36 -21.11 -12.34
C ARG A 93 -15.45 -21.60 -11.42
N HIS A 94 -15.74 -20.86 -10.35
CA HIS A 94 -16.62 -21.34 -9.26
C HIS A 94 -17.96 -20.63 -9.21
N TYR A 95 -18.10 -19.50 -9.91
CA TYR A 95 -19.33 -18.71 -9.88
C TYR A 95 -19.90 -18.47 -11.27
N SER A 96 -21.13 -17.97 -11.33
CA SER A 96 -21.79 -17.66 -12.60
C SER A 96 -21.11 -16.48 -13.31
N LYS A 97 -21.21 -16.45 -14.65
CA LYS A 97 -20.69 -15.34 -15.46
C LYS A 97 -21.27 -13.98 -15.05
N LYS A 98 -22.52 -13.95 -14.57
CA LYS A 98 -23.18 -12.72 -14.10
C LYS A 98 -22.44 -12.13 -12.89
N ILE A 99 -22.05 -12.97 -11.91
CA ILE A 99 -21.30 -12.55 -10.74
C ILE A 99 -19.90 -12.06 -11.15
N LEU A 100 -19.25 -12.77 -12.08
CA LEU A 100 -17.94 -12.35 -12.59
C LEU A 100 -17.99 -10.96 -13.24
N TYR A 101 -18.94 -10.76 -14.17
CA TYR A 101 -19.05 -9.47 -14.86
C TYR A 101 -19.46 -8.34 -13.92
N PHE A 102 -20.32 -8.61 -12.94
CA PHE A 102 -20.69 -7.63 -11.92
C PHE A 102 -19.49 -7.24 -11.05
N ALA A 103 -18.69 -8.22 -10.58
CA ALA A 103 -17.50 -7.96 -9.79
C ALA A 103 -16.44 -7.16 -10.58
N ILE A 104 -16.19 -7.54 -11.86
CA ILE A 104 -15.25 -6.83 -12.72
C ILE A 104 -15.73 -5.41 -13.02
N PHE A 105 -17.05 -5.23 -13.27
CA PHE A 105 -17.61 -3.89 -13.49
C PHE A 105 -17.43 -2.98 -12.28
N LEU A 106 -17.73 -3.49 -11.07
CA LEU A 106 -17.53 -2.72 -9.84
C LEU A 106 -16.04 -2.38 -9.63
N LEU A 107 -15.15 -3.34 -9.87
CA LEU A 107 -13.71 -3.13 -9.75
C LEU A 107 -13.22 -2.07 -10.74
N LEU A 108 -13.63 -2.17 -12.02
CA LEU A 108 -13.27 -1.20 -13.05
C LEU A 108 -13.79 0.21 -12.71
N PHE A 109 -15.03 0.30 -12.26
CA PHE A 109 -15.64 1.58 -11.87
C PHE A 109 -14.90 2.20 -10.67
N ALA A 110 -14.64 1.42 -9.63
CA ALA A 110 -13.90 1.89 -8.45
C ALA A 110 -12.48 2.33 -8.83
N ASN A 111 -11.75 1.53 -9.62
CA ASN A 111 -10.40 1.89 -10.07
C ASN A 111 -10.37 3.16 -10.92
N THR A 112 -11.34 3.36 -11.80
CA THR A 112 -11.42 4.58 -12.63
C THR A 112 -11.56 5.81 -11.76
N ILE A 113 -12.44 5.76 -10.74
CA ILE A 113 -12.60 6.85 -9.77
C ILE A 113 -11.30 7.06 -8.97
N ASN A 114 -10.69 5.98 -8.50
CA ASN A 114 -9.46 6.05 -7.71
C ASN A 114 -8.29 6.66 -8.51
N ILE A 115 -8.11 6.27 -9.78
CA ILE A 115 -7.10 6.88 -10.67
C ILE A 115 -7.35 8.38 -10.81
N GLY A 116 -8.60 8.79 -11.02
CA GLY A 116 -8.96 10.22 -11.09
C GLY A 116 -8.64 10.96 -9.79
N ALA A 117 -8.96 10.37 -8.64
CA ALA A 117 -8.65 10.92 -7.32
C ALA A 117 -7.14 11.04 -7.08
N ASN A 118 -6.36 10.02 -7.45
CA ASN A 118 -4.90 10.03 -7.36
C ASN A 118 -4.28 11.15 -8.21
N LEU A 119 -4.67 11.25 -9.46
CA LEU A 119 -4.18 12.31 -10.36
C LEU A 119 -4.56 13.71 -9.85
N GLY A 120 -5.77 13.86 -9.33
CA GLY A 120 -6.24 15.11 -8.71
C GLY A 120 -5.43 15.46 -7.46
N ALA A 121 -5.18 14.51 -6.56
CA ALA A 121 -4.37 14.72 -5.36
C ALA A 121 -2.91 15.09 -5.71
N MET A 122 -2.31 14.40 -6.69
CA MET A 122 -0.96 14.71 -7.18
C MET A 122 -0.88 16.11 -7.79
N ALA A 123 -1.87 16.50 -8.62
CA ALA A 123 -1.93 17.84 -9.21
C ALA A 123 -2.11 18.91 -8.13
N SER A 124 -2.95 18.69 -7.13
CA SER A 124 -3.15 19.61 -6.00
C SER A 124 -1.89 19.77 -5.17
N ALA A 125 -1.19 18.69 -4.87
CA ALA A 125 0.08 18.75 -4.15
C ALA A 125 1.16 19.52 -4.94
N LEU A 126 1.24 19.29 -6.26
CA LEU A 126 2.18 19.99 -7.12
C LEU A 126 1.85 21.48 -7.24
N GLN A 127 0.57 21.86 -7.17
CA GLN A 127 0.12 23.25 -7.21
C GLN A 127 0.62 24.05 -5.99
N LEU A 128 0.89 23.41 -4.86
CA LEU A 128 1.49 24.08 -3.70
C LEU A 128 2.95 24.50 -3.96
N LEU A 129 3.64 23.83 -4.87
CA LEU A 129 5.05 24.06 -5.20
C LEU A 129 5.22 24.93 -6.46
N ILE A 130 4.33 24.76 -7.43
CA ILE A 130 4.43 25.39 -8.75
C ILE A 130 3.15 26.18 -9.02
N PRO A 131 3.21 27.52 -9.21
CA PRO A 131 2.04 28.38 -9.40
C PRO A 131 1.50 28.26 -10.84
N LEU A 132 1.06 27.07 -11.23
CA LEU A 132 0.40 26.80 -12.51
C LEU A 132 -1.08 26.46 -12.31
N PRO A 133 -1.93 26.66 -13.32
CA PRO A 133 -3.33 26.23 -13.27
C PRO A 133 -3.48 24.75 -12.99
N PHE A 134 -4.42 24.39 -12.13
CA PHE A 134 -4.69 22.98 -11.74
C PHE A 134 -4.84 22.05 -12.95
N THR A 135 -5.60 22.47 -13.96
CA THR A 135 -5.84 21.66 -15.18
C THR A 135 -4.54 21.34 -15.93
N MET A 136 -3.59 22.30 -16.00
CA MET A 136 -2.30 22.09 -16.65
C MET A 136 -1.46 21.07 -15.90
N LEU A 137 -1.44 21.17 -14.56
CA LEU A 137 -0.74 20.22 -13.70
C LEU A 137 -1.37 18.82 -13.77
N LEU A 138 -2.70 18.74 -13.79
CA LEU A 138 -3.44 17.48 -13.94
C LEU A 138 -3.11 16.78 -15.26
N ILE A 139 -3.12 17.49 -16.38
CA ILE A 139 -2.74 16.96 -17.69
C ILE A 139 -1.26 16.52 -17.68
N GLY A 140 -0.37 17.37 -17.14
CA GLY A 140 1.05 17.06 -17.02
C GLY A 140 1.29 15.78 -16.23
N MET A 141 0.68 15.63 -15.04
CA MET A 141 0.78 14.43 -14.21
C MET A 141 0.20 13.20 -14.90
N THR A 142 -0.93 13.35 -15.62
CA THR A 142 -1.52 12.26 -16.39
C THR A 142 -0.54 11.77 -17.48
N VAL A 143 0.05 12.68 -18.23
CA VAL A 143 1.03 12.33 -19.29
C VAL A 143 2.25 11.64 -18.67
N VAL A 144 2.81 12.20 -17.60
CA VAL A 144 3.98 11.60 -16.93
C VAL A 144 3.65 10.19 -16.42
N THR A 145 2.50 9.99 -15.77
CA THR A 145 2.08 8.69 -15.26
C THR A 145 1.92 7.68 -16.40
N LEU A 146 1.27 8.05 -17.49
CA LEU A 146 1.11 7.19 -18.67
C LEU A 146 2.46 6.83 -19.30
N LEU A 147 3.38 7.79 -19.43
CA LEU A 147 4.72 7.52 -19.97
C LEU A 147 5.50 6.55 -19.07
N LEU A 148 5.44 6.74 -17.76
CA LEU A 148 6.08 5.83 -16.81
C LEU A 148 5.49 4.42 -16.90
N GLU A 149 4.16 4.28 -16.99
CA GLU A 149 3.46 3.01 -17.08
C GLU A 149 3.79 2.25 -18.38
N VAL A 150 3.91 2.96 -19.50
CA VAL A 150 4.18 2.35 -20.80
C VAL A 150 5.65 1.99 -20.98
N PHE A 151 6.58 2.84 -20.51
CA PHE A 151 8.01 2.68 -20.81
C PHE A 151 8.82 2.05 -19.68
N VAL A 152 8.33 2.08 -18.43
CA VAL A 152 9.05 1.50 -17.29
C VAL A 152 8.56 0.09 -17.00
N SER A 153 9.47 -0.89 -17.05
CA SER A 153 9.11 -2.28 -16.74
C SER A 153 8.72 -2.43 -15.26
N TYR A 154 7.78 -3.33 -14.97
CA TYR A 154 7.33 -3.65 -13.64
C TYR A 154 8.48 -3.96 -12.66
N GLN A 155 9.49 -4.72 -13.10
CA GLN A 155 10.66 -5.05 -12.27
C GLN A 155 11.47 -3.81 -11.85
N THR A 156 11.61 -2.84 -12.76
CA THR A 156 12.29 -1.57 -12.48
C THR A 156 11.45 -0.72 -11.52
N TYR A 157 10.15 -0.60 -11.79
CA TYR A 157 9.21 0.13 -10.95
C TYR A 157 9.21 -0.38 -9.51
N THR A 158 9.05 -1.69 -9.30
CA THR A 158 9.03 -2.33 -7.97
C THR A 158 10.30 -2.09 -7.18
N LYS A 159 11.46 -2.03 -7.85
CA LYS A 159 12.73 -1.73 -7.21
C LYS A 159 12.77 -0.32 -6.62
N TYR A 160 12.22 0.67 -7.32
CA TYR A 160 12.18 2.05 -6.85
C TYR A 160 11.04 2.29 -5.85
N LEU A 161 9.93 1.60 -5.99
CA LEU A 161 8.77 1.73 -5.10
C LEU A 161 9.14 1.49 -3.62
N LYS A 162 10.01 0.52 -3.35
CA LYS A 162 10.52 0.25 -1.99
C LYS A 162 11.21 1.46 -1.35
N TYR A 163 11.95 2.24 -2.15
CA TYR A 163 12.61 3.45 -1.66
C TYR A 163 11.63 4.62 -1.54
N LEU A 164 10.65 4.71 -2.45
CA LEU A 164 9.60 5.72 -2.36
C LEU A 164 8.72 5.49 -1.13
N ALA A 165 8.39 4.24 -0.81
CA ALA A 165 7.66 3.92 0.42
C ALA A 165 8.36 4.42 1.69
N LEU A 166 9.70 4.49 1.71
CA LEU A 166 10.44 5.06 2.84
C LEU A 166 10.20 6.55 3.04
N THR A 167 9.80 7.29 2.00
CA THR A 167 9.46 8.72 2.14
C THR A 167 8.23 8.93 3.00
N LEU A 168 7.30 7.95 3.06
CA LEU A 168 6.13 7.97 3.94
C LEU A 168 6.50 8.00 5.42
N VAL A 169 7.69 7.51 5.78
CA VAL A 169 8.21 7.60 7.15
C VAL A 169 8.39 9.06 7.60
N SER A 170 8.45 10.01 6.66
CA SER A 170 8.48 11.44 6.99
C SER A 170 7.28 11.87 7.84
N TYR A 171 6.09 11.29 7.63
CA TYR A 171 4.91 11.55 8.46
C TYR A 171 5.12 11.16 9.92
N VAL A 172 5.81 10.02 10.14
CA VAL A 172 6.20 9.59 11.50
C VAL A 172 7.13 10.62 12.14
N VAL A 173 8.17 11.05 11.40
CA VAL A 173 9.13 12.05 11.91
C VAL A 173 8.43 13.37 12.25
N VAL A 174 7.54 13.85 11.38
CA VAL A 174 6.79 15.11 11.57
C VAL A 174 6.00 15.08 12.88
N VAL A 175 5.31 13.98 13.19
CA VAL A 175 4.53 13.87 14.45
C VAL A 175 5.40 13.99 15.69
N PHE A 176 6.61 13.43 15.69
CA PHE A 176 7.54 13.56 16.81
C PHE A 176 8.17 14.96 16.93
N VAL A 177 8.34 15.67 15.80
CA VAL A 177 8.87 17.04 15.78
C VAL A 177 7.86 18.06 16.28
N ILE A 178 6.57 17.90 15.96
CA ILE A 178 5.50 18.85 16.33
C ILE A 178 5.21 18.81 17.83
N GLY A 179 5.46 17.69 18.50
CA GLY A 179 5.18 17.51 19.92
C GLY A 179 3.68 17.31 20.17
N GLN A 180 3.30 16.10 20.52
CA GLN A 180 1.90 15.68 20.72
C GLN A 180 1.60 15.43 22.19
N ASP A 181 0.36 15.64 22.60
CA ASP A 181 -0.14 15.04 23.83
C ASP A 181 -0.51 13.56 23.53
N TRP A 182 0.45 12.68 23.80
CA TRP A 182 0.29 11.25 23.54
C TRP A 182 -0.83 10.61 24.35
N SER A 183 -1.24 11.20 25.48
CA SER A 183 -2.36 10.70 26.29
C SER A 183 -3.69 10.91 25.56
N VAL A 184 -3.86 12.06 24.92
CA VAL A 184 -5.03 12.39 24.09
C VAL A 184 -5.06 11.53 22.85
N VAL A 185 -3.92 11.39 22.15
CA VAL A 185 -3.80 10.53 20.97
C VAL A 185 -4.16 9.08 21.31
N ALA A 186 -3.59 8.54 22.40
CA ALA A 186 -3.89 7.18 22.85
C ALA A 186 -5.37 7.02 23.21
N TYR A 187 -5.96 7.95 23.93
CA TYR A 187 -7.38 7.90 24.29
C TYR A 187 -8.26 7.78 23.03
N HIS A 188 -8.08 8.67 22.05
CA HIS A 188 -8.87 8.65 20.81
C HIS A 188 -8.56 7.47 19.87
N THR A 189 -7.42 6.81 20.06
CA THR A 189 -7.07 5.59 19.30
C THR A 189 -7.80 4.36 19.85
N PHE A 190 -7.89 4.24 21.18
CA PHE A 190 -8.47 3.06 21.82
C PHE A 190 -9.96 3.20 22.14
N VAL A 191 -10.46 4.43 22.30
CA VAL A 191 -11.86 4.71 22.63
C VAL A 191 -12.57 5.30 21.42
N PRO A 192 -13.39 4.51 20.68
CA PRO A 192 -14.16 5.00 19.55
C PRO A 192 -15.13 6.10 19.98
N HIS A 193 -15.02 7.27 19.36
CA HIS A 193 -15.97 8.37 19.56
C HIS A 193 -16.76 8.56 18.26
N ILE A 194 -18.01 8.10 18.24
CA ILE A 194 -18.85 8.14 17.04
C ILE A 194 -19.77 9.34 17.09
N VAL A 195 -19.62 10.25 16.12
CA VAL A 195 -20.52 11.38 15.93
C VAL A 195 -21.52 11.04 14.84
N TRP A 196 -22.82 11.07 15.18
CA TRP A 196 -23.89 10.74 14.23
C TRP A 196 -24.21 11.92 13.30
N SER A 197 -23.20 12.37 12.55
CA SER A 197 -23.38 13.34 11.47
C SER A 197 -23.13 12.70 10.10
N LYS A 198 -23.82 13.19 9.08
CA LYS A 198 -23.64 12.69 7.71
C LYS A 198 -22.18 12.78 7.25
N GLN A 199 -21.51 13.89 7.53
CA GLN A 199 -20.11 14.12 7.14
C GLN A 199 -19.16 13.15 7.84
N TYR A 200 -19.34 12.95 9.16
CA TYR A 200 -18.51 12.02 9.93
C TYR A 200 -18.64 10.59 9.45
N LEU A 201 -19.87 10.11 9.19
CA LEU A 201 -20.14 8.76 8.71
C LEU A 201 -19.62 8.56 7.28
N LEU A 202 -19.82 9.53 6.39
CA LEU A 202 -19.27 9.47 5.03
C LEU A 202 -17.74 9.42 5.04
N ASN A 203 -17.10 10.14 5.96
CA ASN A 203 -15.64 10.08 6.09
C ASN A 203 -15.14 8.71 6.59
N ILE A 204 -15.85 8.06 7.53
CA ILE A 204 -15.55 6.67 7.92
C ILE A 204 -15.65 5.74 6.70
N VAL A 205 -16.70 5.89 5.88
CA VAL A 205 -16.83 5.10 4.65
C VAL A 205 -15.67 5.37 3.68
N ALA A 206 -15.24 6.62 3.56
CA ALA A 206 -14.09 6.98 2.74
C ALA A 206 -12.79 6.34 3.26
N ILE A 207 -12.53 6.39 4.57
CA ILE A 207 -11.39 5.74 5.21
C ILE A 207 -11.41 4.22 4.93
N LEU A 208 -12.53 3.55 5.21
CA LEU A 208 -12.66 2.11 4.99
C LEU A 208 -12.57 1.74 3.52
N GLY A 209 -13.07 2.59 2.63
CA GLY A 209 -13.02 2.39 1.17
C GLY A 209 -11.61 2.49 0.61
N THR A 210 -10.75 3.36 1.17
CA THR A 210 -9.37 3.48 0.74
C THR A 210 -8.45 2.45 1.40
N THR A 211 -8.69 2.05 2.66
CA THR A 211 -7.87 1.04 3.36
C THR A 211 -8.23 -0.40 3.01
N ILE A 212 -9.51 -0.70 2.80
CA ILE A 212 -10.00 -2.06 2.47
C ILE A 212 -10.43 -2.08 1.00
N SER A 213 -9.46 -1.79 0.12
CA SER A 213 -9.75 -1.54 -1.29
C SER A 213 -9.83 -2.83 -2.11
N PRO A 214 -10.89 -3.01 -2.93
CA PRO A 214 -11.04 -4.19 -3.77
C PRO A 214 -9.90 -4.40 -4.76
N TYR A 215 -9.29 -3.32 -5.29
CA TYR A 215 -8.17 -3.43 -6.21
C TYR A 215 -6.93 -4.06 -5.56
N LEU A 216 -6.67 -3.79 -4.27
CA LEU A 216 -5.57 -4.41 -3.53
C LEU A 216 -5.77 -5.93 -3.38
N PHE A 217 -7.00 -6.38 -3.17
CA PHE A 217 -7.32 -7.80 -3.04
C PHE A 217 -7.06 -8.55 -4.35
N PHE A 218 -7.52 -7.99 -5.47
CA PHE A 218 -7.27 -8.57 -6.78
C PHE A 218 -5.78 -8.55 -7.11
N TRP A 219 -5.10 -7.46 -6.75
CA TRP A 219 -3.66 -7.33 -6.99
C TRP A 219 -2.86 -8.32 -6.15
N GLN A 220 -3.11 -8.42 -4.84
CA GLN A 220 -2.43 -9.40 -3.96
C GLN A 220 -2.57 -10.83 -4.51
N ALA A 221 -3.78 -11.24 -4.88
CA ALA A 221 -3.99 -12.58 -5.42
C ALA A 221 -3.25 -12.82 -6.76
N ASN A 222 -3.17 -11.79 -7.61
CA ASN A 222 -2.40 -11.87 -8.86
C ASN A 222 -0.91 -11.94 -8.59
N GLN A 223 -0.38 -11.11 -7.68
CA GLN A 223 1.04 -11.08 -7.32
C GLN A 223 1.52 -12.41 -6.75
N GLU A 224 0.74 -13.02 -5.86
CA GLU A 224 1.06 -14.34 -5.32
C GLU A 224 1.05 -15.42 -6.42
N ALA A 225 0.09 -15.36 -7.36
CA ALA A 225 0.06 -16.28 -8.49
C ALA A 225 1.24 -16.08 -9.47
N GLU A 226 1.66 -14.83 -9.67
CA GLU A 226 2.85 -14.50 -10.48
C GLU A 226 4.15 -14.93 -9.80
N GLU A 227 4.24 -14.84 -8.47
CA GLU A 227 5.41 -15.36 -7.73
C GLU A 227 5.53 -16.88 -7.87
N GLU A 228 4.41 -17.62 -7.86
CA GLU A 228 4.40 -19.07 -8.13
C GLU A 228 4.93 -19.42 -9.55
N VAL A 229 4.69 -18.56 -10.54
CA VAL A 229 5.27 -18.67 -11.90
C VAL A 229 6.77 -18.33 -11.86
N ALA A 230 7.16 -17.26 -11.18
CA ALA A 230 8.55 -16.81 -11.08
C ALA A 230 9.44 -17.82 -10.32
N GLU A 231 8.88 -18.49 -9.31
CA GLU A 231 9.53 -19.59 -8.59
C GLU A 231 9.48 -20.94 -9.33
N HIS A 232 8.97 -20.97 -10.57
CA HIS A 232 8.82 -22.17 -11.40
C HIS A 232 7.97 -23.30 -10.77
N LYS A 233 7.08 -22.97 -9.84
CA LYS A 233 6.14 -23.92 -9.24
C LYS A 233 4.98 -24.25 -10.17
N ILE A 234 4.62 -23.31 -11.03
CA ILE A 234 3.69 -23.47 -12.15
C ILE A 234 4.29 -22.88 -13.42
N TRP A 235 3.86 -23.38 -14.57
CA TRP A 235 4.39 -22.94 -15.86
C TRP A 235 3.88 -21.55 -16.29
N ALA A 236 2.61 -21.27 -16.03
CA ALA A 236 1.99 -19.96 -16.24
C ALA A 236 0.78 -19.83 -15.30
N MET A 237 0.31 -18.59 -15.09
CA MET A 237 -0.89 -18.36 -14.29
C MET A 237 -2.06 -19.19 -14.80
N GLY A 238 -2.62 -20.00 -13.90
CA GLY A 238 -3.73 -20.87 -14.20
C GLY A 238 -3.38 -22.17 -14.91
N PHE A 239 -2.15 -22.46 -15.18
CA PHE A 239 -1.67 -23.71 -15.75
C PHE A 239 -0.84 -24.51 -14.73
N GLY A 240 -1.45 -25.54 -14.18
CA GLY A 240 -0.88 -26.37 -13.14
C GLY A 240 -1.53 -26.12 -11.77
N LYS A 241 -1.10 -26.91 -10.78
CA LYS A 241 -1.44 -26.73 -9.37
C LYS A 241 -0.15 -26.41 -8.62
N PRO A 242 -0.03 -25.23 -8.01
CA PRO A 242 1.15 -24.90 -7.24
C PRO A 242 1.37 -25.90 -6.11
N LYS A 243 2.61 -26.32 -5.91
CA LYS A 243 2.99 -27.12 -4.73
C LYS A 243 3.29 -26.18 -3.58
N VAL A 244 2.25 -25.80 -2.85
CA VAL A 244 2.33 -24.86 -1.73
C VAL A 244 2.58 -25.64 -0.43
N THR A 245 3.60 -25.23 0.32
CA THR A 245 3.93 -25.76 1.63
C THR A 245 3.41 -24.87 2.76
N ASN A 246 3.26 -25.39 3.96
CA ASN A 246 2.92 -24.58 5.14
C ASN A 246 3.94 -23.45 5.40
N ARG A 247 5.18 -23.63 4.95
CA ARG A 247 6.23 -22.60 5.05
C ARG A 247 5.96 -21.44 4.11
N ASP A 248 5.48 -21.71 2.90
CA ASP A 248 5.15 -20.67 1.90
C ASP A 248 3.96 -19.84 2.40
N VAL A 249 2.90 -20.50 2.89
CA VAL A 249 1.74 -19.82 3.48
C VAL A 249 2.14 -18.93 4.67
N ARG A 250 3.04 -19.44 5.54
CA ARG A 250 3.53 -18.65 6.69
C ARG A 250 4.36 -17.46 6.24
N ARG A 251 5.19 -17.61 5.19
CA ARG A 251 6.00 -16.52 4.61
C ARG A 251 5.09 -15.43 4.04
N MET A 252 4.11 -15.80 3.23
CA MET A 252 3.11 -14.89 2.66
C MET A 252 2.35 -14.14 3.77
N ARG A 253 1.86 -14.86 4.79
CA ARG A 253 1.16 -14.25 5.93
C ARG A 253 2.00 -13.21 6.67
N VAL A 254 3.27 -13.51 6.94
CA VAL A 254 4.18 -12.58 7.63
C VAL A 254 4.48 -11.36 6.76
N ASP A 255 4.67 -11.55 5.47
CA ASP A 255 4.92 -10.47 4.51
C ASP A 255 3.69 -9.55 4.39
N THR A 256 2.50 -10.12 4.24
CA THR A 256 1.22 -9.38 4.25
C THR A 256 1.03 -8.61 5.56
N LEU A 257 1.29 -9.27 6.71
CA LEU A 257 1.17 -8.62 8.01
C LEU A 257 2.08 -7.39 8.11
N ILE A 258 3.34 -7.52 7.70
CA ILE A 258 4.32 -6.41 7.75
C ILE A 258 3.85 -5.27 6.84
N GLY A 259 3.41 -5.57 5.62
CA GLY A 259 2.94 -4.57 4.66
C GLY A 259 1.71 -3.81 5.18
N MET A 260 0.70 -4.53 5.65
CA MET A 260 -0.55 -3.93 6.12
C MET A 260 -0.37 -3.15 7.43
N VAL A 261 0.47 -3.63 8.35
CA VAL A 261 0.82 -2.89 9.58
C VAL A 261 1.59 -1.62 9.23
N PHE A 262 2.49 -1.66 8.26
CA PHE A 262 3.23 -0.49 7.80
C PHE A 262 2.29 0.56 7.23
N SER A 263 1.42 0.21 6.28
CA SER A 263 0.44 1.11 5.69
C SER A 263 -0.48 1.73 6.75
N ASN A 264 -1.05 0.90 7.60
CA ASN A 264 -1.96 1.37 8.65
C ASN A 264 -1.28 2.30 9.67
N MET A 265 0.01 2.06 9.94
CA MET A 265 0.83 2.95 10.76
C MET A 265 1.03 4.31 10.07
N ILE A 266 1.31 4.33 8.77
CA ILE A 266 1.43 5.57 7.99
C ILE A 266 0.10 6.34 8.00
N MET A 267 -1.02 5.69 7.72
CA MET A 267 -2.36 6.27 7.85
C MET A 267 -2.54 6.95 9.22
N PHE A 268 -2.24 6.24 10.30
CA PHE A 268 -2.35 6.76 11.66
C PHE A 268 -1.51 8.04 11.86
N PHE A 269 -0.25 8.03 11.42
CA PHE A 269 0.64 9.18 11.57
C PHE A 269 0.24 10.37 10.67
N ILE A 270 -0.32 10.13 9.49
CA ILE A 270 -0.89 11.18 8.64
C ILE A 270 -2.06 11.85 9.38
N MET A 271 -3.00 11.07 9.92
CA MET A 271 -4.14 11.61 10.67
C MET A 271 -3.70 12.39 11.91
N VAL A 272 -2.73 11.87 12.68
CA VAL A 272 -2.20 12.56 13.86
C VAL A 272 -1.52 13.87 13.45
N SER A 273 -0.68 13.88 12.42
CA SER A 273 0.05 15.09 12.00
C SER A 273 -0.91 16.20 11.55
N THR A 274 -1.93 15.87 10.77
CA THR A 274 -2.90 16.85 10.28
C THR A 274 -3.90 17.29 11.33
N ALA A 275 -4.26 16.43 12.28
CA ALA A 275 -5.06 16.80 13.44
C ALA A 275 -4.32 17.81 14.34
N SER A 276 -3.03 17.61 14.55
CA SER A 276 -2.21 18.46 15.41
C SER A 276 -1.81 19.78 14.79
N THR A 277 -1.81 19.87 13.47
CA THR A 277 -1.41 21.08 12.74
C THR A 277 -2.61 21.80 12.15
N LEU A 278 -3.28 21.21 11.18
CA LEU A 278 -4.36 21.86 10.44
C LEU A 278 -5.61 22.06 11.30
N ASN A 279 -6.08 21.02 11.97
CA ASN A 279 -7.26 21.12 12.82
C ASN A 279 -7.02 22.06 14.00
N ALA A 280 -5.86 21.98 14.66
CA ALA A 280 -5.50 22.86 15.77
C ALA A 280 -5.38 24.34 15.33
N SER A 281 -5.06 24.61 14.06
CA SER A 281 -4.98 25.96 13.51
C SER A 281 -6.32 26.47 12.97
N GLY A 282 -7.38 25.68 13.02
CA GLY A 282 -8.72 26.04 12.55
C GLY A 282 -8.84 26.11 11.01
N ILE A 283 -7.98 25.38 10.28
CA ILE A 283 -7.93 25.32 8.83
C ILE A 283 -8.76 24.14 8.34
#